data_1c9d0b71641998c5f09b3d5a567c197c
#
_entry.id   1c9d0b71641998c5f09b3d5a567c197c
#
_cell.length_a   1.000
_cell.length_b   1.000
_cell.length_c   1.000
_cell.angle_alpha   90.00
_cell.angle_beta   90.00
_cell.angle_gamma   90.00
#
_symmetry.space_group_name_H-M   'P 1'
#
loop_
_entity.id
_entity.type
_entity.pdbx_description
1 polymer ?
#
loop_
_entity_poly.entity_id
_entity_poly.type
_entity_poly.pdbx_seq_one_letter_code
_entity_poly.pdbx_strand_id
1 'polypeptide(L)'
;MDKKTKEIMSFVSNRVRTQKTMFIPVFAISAFAIVGYTAADRTAPVVHSNTIEVPYGTVLKASDFAISDNRDHTDTLKTKIHAESYEKNQLGTYTVNVTVKDAFNNESTKTVNVKVVDNEAPVLESKTDDGFVINVEANGSSNLKDYIKATDNVDGDVTDFINFDKELDTTQLGEQVINASVEDNMGNIATKTFTFNVGDTSAPEMNLKNGNFVVNYGDNFDINNYVEAKDNYDMNPVLSVEGEIDTKKLDGTQPIKVTATDATGNKTENTYDVTVADIAAPSITLKSTDINVKNGDSFDAKSNIASAIDNLDGDVTSKVNVSGSVNTSKAGSYTVNYTVTDNAGNTANASAKVTVA
;
A
#
# COMPACT_ATOMS: atom_id res chain seq x y z
N MET A 1 25.98 -12.05 -10.72
CA MET A 1 26.25 -10.61 -10.55
C MET A 1 26.65 -10.07 -11.91
N ASP A 2 25.79 -9.25 -12.47
CA ASP A 2 25.86 -8.70 -13.83
C ASP A 2 26.96 -7.64 -13.95
N LYS A 3 27.44 -7.47 -15.20
CA LYS A 3 28.54 -6.55 -15.57
C LYS A 3 28.25 -5.09 -15.18
N LYS A 4 26.96 -4.70 -15.15
CA LYS A 4 26.48 -3.37 -14.73
C LYS A 4 26.67 -3.11 -13.21
N THR A 5 26.45 -4.13 -12.39
CA THR A 5 26.64 -4.06 -10.91
C THR A 5 28.12 -3.91 -10.56
N LYS A 6 29.03 -4.50 -11.37
CA LYS A 6 30.47 -4.33 -11.19
C LYS A 6 30.97 -2.93 -11.58
N GLU A 7 30.37 -2.30 -12.59
CA GLU A 7 30.73 -0.93 -12.98
C GLU A 7 30.29 0.10 -11.95
N ILE A 8 29.10 -0.06 -11.36
CA ILE A 8 28.61 0.83 -10.28
C ILE A 8 29.47 0.69 -9.01
N MET A 9 29.83 -0.53 -8.63
CA MET A 9 30.74 -0.73 -7.48
C MET A 9 32.16 -0.20 -7.75
N SER A 10 32.66 -0.25 -9.00
CA SER A 10 33.97 0.31 -9.35
C SER A 10 33.97 1.83 -9.35
N PHE A 11 32.84 2.46 -9.71
CA PHE A 11 32.68 3.91 -9.72
C PHE A 11 32.61 4.48 -8.29
N VAL A 12 31.89 3.80 -7.39
CA VAL A 12 31.80 4.18 -5.98
C VAL A 12 33.12 3.95 -5.23
N SER A 13 33.85 2.86 -5.53
CA SER A 13 35.15 2.57 -4.90
C SER A 13 36.25 3.57 -5.27
N ASN A 14 36.21 4.18 -6.46
CA ASN A 14 37.23 5.14 -6.89
C ASN A 14 37.00 6.57 -6.41
N ARG A 15 35.76 6.98 -6.05
CA ARG A 15 35.50 8.33 -5.53
C ARG A 15 35.72 8.45 -4.00
N VAL A 16 35.53 7.39 -3.24
CA VAL A 16 35.80 7.38 -1.79
C VAL A 16 37.30 7.47 -1.46
N ARG A 17 38.19 7.28 -2.44
CA ARG A 17 39.65 7.24 -2.22
C ARG A 17 40.36 8.57 -2.38
N THR A 18 39.71 9.71 -2.62
CA THR A 18 40.38 11.00 -2.87
C THR A 18 40.02 12.13 -1.90
N GLN A 19 39.48 11.84 -0.73
CA GLN A 19 39.58 12.80 0.37
C GLN A 19 40.84 12.50 1.20
N LYS A 20 42.00 12.87 0.65
CA LYS A 20 43.22 13.02 1.46
C LYS A 20 43.00 14.19 2.41
N THR A 21 42.76 13.91 3.69
CA THR A 21 43.07 14.82 4.78
C THR A 21 44.52 15.29 4.57
N MET A 22 44.64 16.56 4.28
CA MET A 22 45.96 17.21 4.19
C MET A 22 46.53 17.34 5.61
N PHE A 23 47.24 16.31 6.05
CA PHE A 23 48.10 16.41 7.23
C PHE A 23 49.26 17.31 6.87
N ILE A 24 49.31 18.48 7.48
CA ILE A 24 50.50 19.33 7.46
C ILE A 24 51.53 18.65 8.39
N PRO A 25 52.73 18.34 7.92
CA PRO A 25 53.74 17.72 8.75
C PRO A 25 54.20 18.72 9.83
N VAL A 26 54.09 18.32 11.08
CA VAL A 26 54.72 19.00 12.21
C VAL A 26 56.24 18.76 12.11
N PHE A 27 57.00 19.76 11.76
CA PHE A 27 58.47 19.71 11.90
C PHE A 27 58.84 19.78 13.37
N ALA A 28 59.39 18.71 13.91
CA ALA A 28 60.05 18.69 15.20
C ALA A 28 61.37 19.45 15.12
N ILE A 29 61.45 20.57 15.79
CA ILE A 29 62.77 21.28 16.03
C ILE A 29 63.28 20.82 17.39
N SER A 30 64.43 20.15 17.36
CA SER A 30 65.19 19.71 18.55
C SER A 30 65.61 20.86 19.44
N ALA A 31 65.33 20.67 20.74
CA ALA A 31 65.75 21.64 21.79
C ALA A 31 67.25 21.69 21.96
N PHE A 32 67.83 22.88 21.77
CA PHE A 32 69.13 23.25 22.38
C PHE A 32 68.84 24.15 23.56
N ALA A 33 69.15 23.65 24.76
CA ALA A 33 69.08 24.45 25.96
C ALA A 33 70.31 25.41 25.99
N ILE A 34 70.06 26.68 25.85
CA ILE A 34 71.01 27.74 26.20
C ILE A 34 70.40 28.57 27.34
N VAL A 35 71.04 28.49 28.51
CA VAL A 35 70.80 29.40 29.63
C VAL A 35 71.30 30.77 29.23
N GLY A 36 70.40 31.70 29.00
CA GLY A 36 70.76 33.07 28.71
C GLY A 36 69.53 33.93 28.40
N TYR A 37 69.26 34.92 29.24
CA TYR A 37 68.35 36.06 29.09
C TYR A 37 67.06 35.77 28.26
N THR A 38 65.94 35.59 28.91
CA THR A 38 64.67 35.61 28.27
C THR A 38 64.36 36.99 27.73
N ALA A 39 64.79 37.27 26.49
CA ALA A 39 64.34 38.46 25.80
C ALA A 39 62.81 38.35 25.74
N ALA A 40 62.15 39.43 26.15
CA ALA A 40 60.69 39.49 26.08
C ALA A 40 60.28 39.20 24.63
N ASP A 41 59.26 38.31 24.45
CA ASP A 41 58.72 38.10 23.13
C ASP A 41 58.05 39.37 22.60
N ARG A 42 58.41 39.74 21.39
CA ARG A 42 57.93 40.96 20.72
C ARG A 42 57.25 40.61 19.36
N THR A 43 57.12 39.34 19.07
CA THR A 43 56.60 38.86 17.83
C THR A 43 55.12 38.49 18.04
N ALA A 44 54.25 39.10 17.28
CA ALA A 44 52.83 38.77 17.36
C ALA A 44 52.51 37.42 16.66
N PRO A 45 51.51 36.65 17.14
CA PRO A 45 51.03 35.44 16.48
C PRO A 45 50.56 35.72 15.04
N VAL A 46 50.60 34.71 14.20
CA VAL A 46 50.23 34.81 12.77
C VAL A 46 49.05 33.92 12.48
N VAL A 47 48.01 34.50 11.89
CA VAL A 47 46.91 33.77 11.29
C VAL A 47 47.24 33.48 9.83
N HIS A 48 47.43 32.21 9.48
CA HIS A 48 47.85 31.81 8.12
C HIS A 48 46.66 31.67 7.16
N SER A 49 45.48 31.35 7.67
CA SER A 49 44.26 31.19 6.86
C SER A 49 43.90 32.46 6.08
N ASN A 50 43.69 32.38 4.78
CA ASN A 50 43.11 33.43 3.96
C ASN A 50 41.63 33.13 3.67
N THR A 51 41.34 31.87 3.39
CA THR A 51 39.99 31.33 3.18
C THR A 51 39.93 29.99 3.89
N ILE A 52 38.81 29.74 4.56
CA ILE A 52 38.43 28.42 5.10
C ILE A 52 37.06 28.03 4.56
N GLU A 53 36.85 26.75 4.40
CA GLU A 53 35.52 26.18 4.10
C GLU A 53 35.03 25.49 5.37
N VAL A 54 33.75 25.72 5.70
CA VAL A 54 33.10 25.12 6.87
C VAL A 54 31.73 24.57 6.48
N PRO A 55 31.31 23.44 7.06
CA PRO A 55 29.95 22.90 6.85
C PRO A 55 28.86 23.88 7.27
N TYR A 56 27.73 23.83 6.63
CA TYR A 56 26.50 24.49 7.05
C TYR A 56 26.20 24.23 8.53
N GLY A 57 25.78 25.25 9.24
CA GLY A 57 25.47 25.16 10.68
C GLY A 57 26.69 25.30 11.59
N THR A 58 27.91 25.37 11.06
CA THR A 58 29.15 25.42 11.86
C THR A 58 29.23 26.70 12.71
N VAL A 59 29.52 26.54 14.00
CA VAL A 59 29.90 27.62 14.89
C VAL A 59 31.43 27.74 14.89
N LEU A 60 31.95 28.88 14.42
CA LEU A 60 33.38 29.10 14.28
C LEU A 60 34.13 29.00 15.63
N LYS A 61 35.27 28.32 15.62
CA LYS A 61 36.18 28.13 16.75
C LYS A 61 37.60 28.50 16.36
N ALA A 62 38.47 28.77 17.34
CA ALA A 62 39.88 29.05 17.11
C ALA A 62 40.59 27.93 16.31
N SER A 63 40.21 26.69 16.52
CA SER A 63 40.76 25.51 15.82
C SER A 63 40.47 25.47 14.32
N ASP A 64 39.50 26.24 13.83
CA ASP A 64 39.14 26.29 12.41
C ASP A 64 40.14 27.11 11.61
N PHE A 65 40.98 27.89 12.30
CA PHE A 65 41.97 28.78 11.70
C PHE A 65 43.39 28.25 11.92
N ALA A 66 44.21 28.29 10.87
CA ALA A 66 45.64 27.97 10.99
C ALA A 66 46.34 29.15 11.66
N ILE A 67 46.73 28.98 12.91
CA ILE A 67 47.39 29.99 13.75
C ILE A 67 48.73 29.45 14.22
N SER A 68 49.77 30.28 14.27
CA SER A 68 51.04 29.94 14.88
C SER A 68 51.67 31.13 15.57
N ASP A 69 52.58 30.82 16.48
CA ASP A 69 53.45 31.78 17.13
C ASP A 69 54.90 31.25 17.17
N ASN A 70 55.86 32.12 17.38
CA ASN A 70 57.29 31.76 17.42
C ASN A 70 57.74 31.12 18.75
N ARG A 71 56.96 31.31 19.82
CA ARG A 71 57.25 30.82 21.17
C ARG A 71 56.08 30.14 21.85
N ASP A 72 54.91 30.66 21.66
CA ASP A 72 53.72 30.16 22.34
C ASP A 72 53.09 29.01 21.55
N HIS A 73 52.62 27.99 22.27
CA HIS A 73 51.87 26.88 21.67
C HIS A 73 50.47 27.35 21.31
N THR A 74 49.88 26.83 20.21
CA THR A 74 48.59 27.29 19.67
C THR A 74 47.45 27.23 20.67
N ASP A 75 47.48 26.27 21.60
CA ASP A 75 46.44 26.09 22.66
C ASP A 75 46.56 27.14 23.78
N THR A 76 47.67 27.85 23.89
CA THR A 76 47.88 28.95 24.86
C THR A 76 47.53 30.33 24.29
N LEU A 77 47.36 30.44 22.97
CA LEU A 77 47.01 31.67 22.30
C LEU A 77 45.55 32.06 22.57
N LYS A 78 45.30 33.33 22.89
CA LYS A 78 43.96 33.87 23.07
C LYS A 78 43.40 34.34 21.73
N THR A 79 42.47 33.57 21.19
CA THR A 79 41.81 33.87 19.90
C THR A 79 40.45 34.51 20.14
N LYS A 80 40.18 35.61 19.46
CA LYS A 80 38.86 36.26 19.38
C LYS A 80 38.42 36.37 17.93
N ILE A 81 37.24 35.86 17.65
CA ILE A 81 36.63 35.86 16.31
C ILE A 81 35.53 36.90 16.29
N HIS A 82 35.68 37.91 15.42
CA HIS A 82 34.66 38.93 15.15
C HIS A 82 33.94 38.54 13.89
N ALA A 83 32.72 38.02 14.05
CA ALA A 83 31.95 37.33 13.01
C ALA A 83 30.52 37.90 12.92
N GLU A 84 30.39 39.23 13.00
CA GLU A 84 29.09 39.93 13.03
C GLU A 84 28.24 39.70 11.76
N SER A 85 28.91 39.47 10.61
CA SER A 85 28.23 39.19 9.32
C SER A 85 28.17 37.72 8.97
N TYR A 86 28.64 36.84 9.85
CA TYR A 86 28.68 35.39 9.58
C TYR A 86 27.34 34.71 9.88
N GLU A 87 26.73 34.18 8.84
CA GLU A 87 25.48 33.44 8.92
C GLU A 87 25.75 31.94 8.72
N LYS A 88 25.86 31.23 9.83
CA LYS A 88 26.19 29.79 9.80
C LYS A 88 25.18 28.92 9.07
N ASN A 89 23.93 29.35 9.03
CA ASN A 89 22.80 28.63 8.40
C ASN A 89 22.45 29.22 7.02
N GLN A 90 23.41 29.82 6.34
CA GLN A 90 23.23 30.30 4.97
C GLN A 90 24.50 30.04 4.16
N LEU A 91 24.32 29.36 3.02
CA LEU A 91 25.44 29.13 2.09
C LEU A 91 25.97 30.46 1.56
N GLY A 92 27.31 30.57 1.47
CA GLY A 92 27.92 31.79 0.98
C GLY A 92 29.33 32.00 1.49
N THR A 93 29.93 33.15 1.14
CA THR A 93 31.24 33.57 1.62
C THR A 93 31.12 34.81 2.51
N TYR A 94 31.60 34.68 3.71
CA TYR A 94 31.55 35.69 4.76
C TYR A 94 32.94 36.16 5.12
N THR A 95 33.07 37.39 5.59
CA THR A 95 34.36 37.95 6.03
C THR A 95 34.36 38.04 7.55
N VAL A 96 35.33 37.41 8.20
CA VAL A 96 35.53 37.48 9.66
C VAL A 96 36.89 38.03 9.99
N ASN A 97 37.00 38.77 11.11
CA ASN A 97 38.26 39.22 11.62
C ASN A 97 38.70 38.32 12.78
N VAL A 98 39.85 37.69 12.65
CA VAL A 98 40.44 36.82 13.65
C VAL A 98 41.58 37.57 14.34
N THR A 99 41.41 37.88 15.62
CA THR A 99 42.42 38.53 16.48
C THR A 99 43.03 37.47 17.37
N VAL A 100 44.38 37.37 17.35
CA VAL A 100 45.14 36.42 18.16
C VAL A 100 46.15 37.15 19.02
N LYS A 101 46.24 36.74 20.28
CA LYS A 101 47.13 37.34 21.27
C LYS A 101 47.93 36.27 22.01
N ASP A 102 49.24 36.50 22.17
CA ASP A 102 50.14 35.63 22.88
C ASP A 102 50.17 35.93 24.41
N ALA A 103 50.99 35.20 25.13
CA ALA A 103 51.21 35.40 26.59
C ALA A 103 51.91 36.73 26.98
N PHE A 104 52.64 37.33 26.02
CA PHE A 104 53.33 38.62 26.19
C PHE A 104 52.49 39.82 25.74
N ASN A 105 51.22 39.58 25.34
CA ASN A 105 50.29 40.57 24.85
C ASN A 105 50.59 41.12 23.42
N ASN A 106 51.47 40.45 22.64
CA ASN A 106 51.56 40.80 21.23
C ASN A 106 50.31 40.31 20.53
N GLU A 107 49.77 41.14 19.67
CA GLU A 107 48.46 40.88 19.03
C GLU A 107 48.55 41.10 17.54
N SER A 108 47.88 40.24 16.79
CA SER A 108 47.65 40.43 15.36
C SER A 108 46.18 40.20 15.02
N THR A 109 45.72 40.86 14.01
CA THR A 109 44.36 40.69 13.46
C THR A 109 44.47 40.44 11.98
N LYS A 110 43.73 39.43 11.47
CA LYS A 110 43.66 39.15 10.07
C LYS A 110 42.21 38.92 9.64
N THR A 111 41.85 39.46 8.50
CA THR A 111 40.60 39.20 7.83
C THR A 111 40.70 37.87 7.10
N VAL A 112 39.76 36.98 7.34
CA VAL A 112 39.65 35.64 6.74
C VAL A 112 38.30 35.49 6.06
N ASN A 113 38.26 34.95 4.85
CA ASN A 113 37.04 34.57 4.18
C ASN A 113 36.59 33.19 4.69
N VAL A 114 35.35 33.09 5.15
CA VAL A 114 34.72 31.84 5.58
C VAL A 114 33.66 31.49 4.57
N LYS A 115 33.84 30.38 3.87
CA LYS A 115 32.89 29.86 2.92
C LYS A 115 32.06 28.76 3.60
N VAL A 116 30.75 29.01 3.79
CA VAL A 116 29.78 28.01 4.25
C VAL A 116 29.37 27.19 3.07
N VAL A 117 29.61 25.89 3.17
CA VAL A 117 29.32 24.92 2.12
C VAL A 117 28.41 23.83 2.65
N ASP A 118 27.63 23.25 1.76
CA ASP A 118 26.94 22.00 2.00
C ASP A 118 27.82 20.84 1.52
N ASN A 119 28.19 19.98 2.43
CA ASN A 119 29.02 18.79 2.19
C ASN A 119 28.47 17.55 2.90
N GLU A 120 27.22 17.63 3.36
CA GLU A 120 26.48 16.50 3.94
C GLU A 120 25.54 15.93 2.88
N ALA A 121 25.45 14.62 2.82
CA ALA A 121 24.52 13.96 1.93
C ALA A 121 23.15 13.80 2.61
N PRO A 122 22.06 13.80 1.84
CA PRO A 122 20.72 13.57 2.36
C PRO A 122 20.61 12.27 3.18
N VAL A 123 19.65 12.21 4.09
CA VAL A 123 19.35 11.03 4.90
C VAL A 123 18.11 10.34 4.35
N LEU A 124 18.28 9.07 3.94
CA LEU A 124 17.19 8.18 3.49
C LEU A 124 16.62 7.40 4.67
N GLU A 125 15.33 7.51 4.92
CA GLU A 125 14.63 6.85 6.03
C GLU A 125 13.34 6.18 5.58
N SER A 126 12.95 5.10 6.29
CA SER A 126 11.59 4.57 6.21
C SER A 126 10.62 5.53 6.90
N LYS A 127 9.42 5.67 6.36
CA LYS A 127 8.31 6.40 7.00
C LYS A 127 7.61 5.57 8.07
N THR A 128 7.88 4.25 8.10
CA THR A 128 7.37 3.33 9.12
C THR A 128 8.46 3.04 10.15
N ASP A 129 8.09 2.97 11.42
CA ASP A 129 9.01 2.72 12.53
C ASP A 129 9.44 1.24 12.66
N ASP A 130 9.11 0.37 11.71
CA ASP A 130 9.21 -1.09 11.82
C ASP A 130 10.63 -1.67 11.60
N GLY A 131 11.65 -0.86 11.76
CA GLY A 131 13.03 -1.35 11.74
C GLY A 131 13.58 -1.57 10.32
N PHE A 132 14.11 -2.78 10.02
CA PHE A 132 14.84 -3.05 8.78
C PHE A 132 13.96 -3.53 7.62
N VAL A 133 12.70 -3.91 7.87
CA VAL A 133 11.77 -4.45 6.87
C VAL A 133 10.51 -3.62 6.83
N ILE A 134 10.12 -3.17 5.64
CA ILE A 134 8.89 -2.40 5.40
C ILE A 134 7.81 -3.39 4.97
N ASN A 135 6.77 -3.57 5.80
CA ASN A 135 5.64 -4.41 5.46
C ASN A 135 4.67 -3.65 4.55
N VAL A 136 4.27 -4.29 3.47
CA VAL A 136 3.39 -3.75 2.44
C VAL A 136 2.26 -4.73 2.20
N GLU A 137 1.04 -4.24 2.15
CA GLU A 137 -0.14 -5.04 1.83
C GLU A 137 -0.14 -5.46 0.37
N ALA A 138 -0.48 -6.72 0.12
CA ALA A 138 -0.63 -7.24 -1.23
C ALA A 138 -1.66 -6.43 -2.04
N ASN A 139 -1.35 -6.15 -3.30
CA ASN A 139 -2.12 -5.24 -4.16
C ASN A 139 -2.31 -3.82 -3.60
N GLY A 140 -1.53 -3.43 -2.57
CA GLY A 140 -1.48 -2.09 -2.03
C GLY A 140 -0.69 -1.11 -2.92
N SER A 141 -0.28 0.03 -2.35
CA SER A 141 0.50 1.01 -3.10
C SER A 141 1.87 0.46 -3.51
N SER A 142 2.20 0.56 -4.80
CA SER A 142 3.53 0.26 -5.34
C SER A 142 4.44 1.49 -5.38
N ASN A 143 3.95 2.67 -4.99
CA ASN A 143 4.75 3.88 -4.97
C ASN A 143 5.72 3.87 -3.77
N LEU A 144 6.99 3.66 -4.04
CA LEU A 144 8.04 3.57 -3.03
C LEU A 144 8.18 4.83 -2.18
N LYS A 145 7.81 6.01 -2.71
CA LYS A 145 7.81 7.27 -1.97
C LYS A 145 6.73 7.35 -0.90
N ASP A 146 5.74 6.45 -0.90
CA ASP A 146 4.77 6.34 0.20
C ASP A 146 5.42 5.78 1.47
N TYR A 147 6.48 5.00 1.31
CA TYR A 147 7.17 4.26 2.38
C TYR A 147 8.53 4.86 2.78
N ILE A 148 9.17 5.61 1.88
CA ILE A 148 10.51 6.15 2.08
C ILE A 148 10.47 7.67 1.94
N LYS A 149 11.25 8.35 2.78
CA LYS A 149 11.52 9.79 2.71
C LYS A 149 13.01 10.06 2.64
N ALA A 150 13.37 11.23 2.12
CA ALA A 150 14.72 11.74 2.16
C ALA A 150 14.71 13.19 2.65
N THR A 151 15.61 13.50 3.56
CA THR A 151 15.77 14.86 4.12
C THR A 151 17.23 15.27 4.12
N ASP A 152 17.46 16.51 3.82
CA ASP A 152 18.77 17.13 3.82
C ASP A 152 18.81 18.33 4.78
N ASN A 153 20.00 18.65 5.30
CA ASN A 153 20.17 19.73 6.28
C ASN A 153 20.05 21.13 5.67
N VAL A 154 20.27 21.26 4.36
CA VAL A 154 20.21 22.53 3.60
C VAL A 154 18.99 22.57 2.70
N ASP A 155 18.76 21.52 1.93
CA ASP A 155 17.69 21.45 0.92
C ASP A 155 16.34 21.04 1.51
N GLY A 156 16.30 20.54 2.75
CA GLY A 156 15.09 20.12 3.43
C GLY A 156 14.55 18.79 2.91
N ASP A 157 13.27 18.73 2.54
CA ASP A 157 12.64 17.51 2.00
C ASP A 157 13.03 17.31 0.52
N VAL A 158 13.83 16.29 0.27
CA VAL A 158 14.30 15.88 -1.07
C VAL A 158 13.71 14.54 -1.50
N THR A 159 12.59 14.14 -0.91
CA THR A 159 11.91 12.85 -1.19
C THR A 159 11.56 12.70 -2.67
N ASP A 160 11.20 13.79 -3.35
CA ASP A 160 10.82 13.75 -4.78
C ASP A 160 12.01 13.43 -5.70
N PHE A 161 13.23 13.61 -5.24
CA PHE A 161 14.45 13.34 -6.00
C PHE A 161 15.02 11.94 -5.76
N ILE A 162 14.34 11.09 -4.95
CA ILE A 162 14.77 9.70 -4.76
C ILE A 162 14.64 8.92 -6.06
N ASN A 163 15.72 8.26 -6.45
CA ASN A 163 15.78 7.29 -7.54
C ASN A 163 15.85 5.88 -6.98
N PHE A 164 15.11 4.96 -7.57
CA PHE A 164 15.09 3.54 -7.21
C PHE A 164 15.64 2.68 -8.34
N ASP A 165 16.33 1.60 -8.01
CA ASP A 165 16.89 0.66 -8.99
C ASP A 165 15.86 -0.23 -9.67
N LYS A 166 14.68 -0.40 -9.05
CA LYS A 166 13.53 -1.15 -9.55
C LYS A 166 12.24 -0.71 -8.88
N GLU A 167 11.11 -1.11 -9.44
CA GLU A 167 9.78 -0.90 -8.90
C GLU A 167 9.45 -1.96 -7.82
N LEU A 168 8.50 -1.63 -6.95
CA LEU A 168 7.91 -2.56 -5.99
C LEU A 168 6.74 -3.28 -6.65
N ASP A 169 6.79 -4.60 -6.70
CA ASP A 169 5.70 -5.45 -7.19
C ASP A 169 4.83 -5.94 -6.03
N THR A 170 3.73 -5.25 -5.77
CA THR A 170 2.79 -5.60 -4.70
C THR A 170 1.89 -6.78 -5.04
N THR A 171 1.96 -7.32 -6.25
CA THR A 171 1.22 -8.53 -6.66
C THR A 171 1.97 -9.82 -6.31
N GLN A 172 3.25 -9.73 -5.93
CA GLN A 172 4.12 -10.85 -5.58
C GLN A 172 4.38 -10.87 -4.07
N LEU A 173 3.86 -11.87 -3.37
CA LEU A 173 4.14 -12.05 -1.94
C LEU A 173 5.61 -12.35 -1.69
N GLY A 174 6.13 -11.86 -0.55
CA GLY A 174 7.48 -12.12 -0.09
C GLY A 174 8.38 -10.90 -0.08
N GLU A 175 9.67 -11.16 0.16
CA GLU A 175 10.66 -10.10 0.31
C GLU A 175 11.19 -9.58 -1.04
N GLN A 176 11.27 -8.26 -1.15
CA GLN A 176 11.85 -7.53 -2.27
C GLN A 176 12.86 -6.51 -1.76
N VAL A 177 14.09 -6.61 -2.25
CA VAL A 177 15.18 -5.69 -1.87
C VAL A 177 15.33 -4.62 -2.92
N ILE A 178 15.21 -3.35 -2.53
CA ILE A 178 15.25 -2.18 -3.42
C ILE A 178 16.31 -1.20 -2.95
N ASN A 179 17.16 -0.73 -3.88
CA ASN A 179 18.15 0.29 -3.59
C ASN A 179 17.61 1.66 -3.97
N ALA A 180 17.70 2.59 -3.01
CA ALA A 180 17.37 3.99 -3.21
C ALA A 180 18.63 4.83 -3.26
N SER A 181 18.64 5.88 -4.09
CA SER A 181 19.66 6.89 -4.15
C SER A 181 19.02 8.27 -4.25
N VAL A 182 19.64 9.27 -3.62
CA VAL A 182 19.21 10.66 -3.69
C VAL A 182 20.44 11.56 -3.71
N GLU A 183 20.38 12.63 -4.49
CA GLU A 183 21.42 13.66 -4.63
C GLU A 183 20.79 15.01 -4.25
N ASP A 184 21.52 15.80 -3.46
CA ASP A 184 21.16 17.17 -3.14
C ASP A 184 21.55 18.16 -4.24
N ASN A 185 21.27 19.45 -4.05
CA ASN A 185 21.62 20.50 -5.01
C ASN A 185 23.13 20.77 -5.12
N MET A 186 23.93 20.32 -4.13
CA MET A 186 25.37 20.47 -4.14
C MET A 186 26.12 19.25 -4.67
N GLY A 187 25.40 18.17 -5.00
CA GLY A 187 25.94 16.95 -5.58
C GLY A 187 26.40 15.93 -4.53
N ASN A 188 25.99 16.07 -3.26
CA ASN A 188 26.23 15.04 -2.26
C ASN A 188 25.19 13.93 -2.43
N ILE A 189 25.63 12.67 -2.45
CA ILE A 189 24.80 11.51 -2.78
C ILE A 189 24.69 10.59 -1.58
N ALA A 190 23.45 10.22 -1.23
CA ALA A 190 23.15 9.14 -0.31
C ALA A 190 22.60 7.93 -1.07
N THR A 191 22.94 6.74 -0.58
CA THR A 191 22.37 5.46 -1.07
C THR A 191 22.00 4.59 0.11
N LYS A 192 20.84 3.92 0.04
CA LYS A 192 20.39 2.99 1.07
C LYS A 192 19.58 1.85 0.46
N THR A 193 19.77 0.67 1.01
CA THR A 193 18.99 -0.52 0.65
C THR A 193 17.83 -0.67 1.62
N PHE A 194 16.64 -0.92 1.07
CA PHE A 194 15.43 -1.20 1.83
C PHE A 194 14.92 -2.60 1.47
N THR A 195 14.44 -3.32 2.46
CA THR A 195 13.75 -4.59 2.29
C THR A 195 12.26 -4.37 2.49
N PHE A 196 11.47 -4.72 1.48
CA PHE A 196 10.01 -4.72 1.52
C PHE A 196 9.53 -6.15 1.67
N ASN A 197 8.58 -6.39 2.56
CA ASN A 197 7.90 -7.67 2.68
C ASN A 197 6.44 -7.48 2.28
N VAL A 198 6.10 -7.95 1.09
CA VAL A 198 4.72 -7.93 0.60
C VAL A 198 3.98 -9.11 1.20
N GLY A 199 2.97 -8.83 1.99
CA GLY A 199 2.11 -9.82 2.63
C GLY A 199 0.64 -9.47 2.45
N ASP A 200 -0.20 -10.48 2.42
CA ASP A 200 -1.64 -10.30 2.49
C ASP A 200 -2.09 -10.49 3.93
N THR A 201 -2.58 -9.42 4.54
CA THR A 201 -3.06 -9.38 5.92
C THR A 201 -4.54 -9.01 6.03
N SER A 202 -5.15 -8.70 4.89
CA SER A 202 -6.56 -8.36 4.80
C SER A 202 -7.41 -9.62 4.88
N ALA A 203 -8.52 -9.55 5.58
CA ALA A 203 -9.47 -10.66 5.63
C ALA A 203 -10.58 -10.46 4.59
N PRO A 204 -11.11 -11.54 4.00
CA PRO A 204 -12.18 -11.47 3.01
C PRO A 204 -13.42 -10.73 3.52
N GLU A 205 -14.04 -9.95 2.67
CA GLU A 205 -15.35 -9.35 2.91
C GLU A 205 -16.45 -10.28 2.45
N MET A 206 -17.50 -10.49 3.28
CA MET A 206 -18.66 -11.32 2.94
C MET A 206 -19.92 -10.49 2.75
N ASN A 207 -20.62 -10.72 1.62
CA ASN A 207 -21.86 -10.06 1.27
C ASN A 207 -22.95 -11.05 0.89
N LEU A 208 -24.21 -10.79 1.29
CA LEU A 208 -25.35 -11.55 0.80
C LEU A 208 -25.65 -11.15 -0.65
N LYS A 209 -25.78 -12.14 -1.55
CA LYS A 209 -26.04 -11.91 -2.97
C LYS A 209 -27.40 -11.25 -3.24
N ASN A 210 -28.43 -11.56 -2.43
CA ASN A 210 -29.79 -11.09 -2.63
C ASN A 210 -30.36 -10.31 -1.44
N GLY A 211 -29.53 -9.86 -0.51
CA GLY A 211 -29.94 -9.08 0.64
C GLY A 211 -30.70 -9.86 1.74
N ASN A 212 -31.38 -10.96 1.39
CA ASN A 212 -32.11 -11.82 2.30
C ASN A 212 -31.58 -13.25 2.22
N PHE A 213 -31.51 -13.93 3.36
CA PHE A 213 -31.09 -15.32 3.42
C PHE A 213 -32.32 -16.24 3.53
N VAL A 214 -32.98 -16.46 2.37
CA VAL A 214 -34.17 -17.33 2.26
C VAL A 214 -33.82 -18.52 1.39
N VAL A 215 -34.01 -19.72 1.96
CA VAL A 215 -33.85 -21.01 1.27
C VAL A 215 -35.23 -21.53 0.88
N ASN A 216 -35.37 -22.01 -0.34
CA ASN A 216 -36.62 -22.61 -0.76
C ASN A 216 -36.86 -23.97 -0.06
N TYR A 217 -38.10 -24.23 0.27
CA TYR A 217 -38.51 -25.48 0.94
C TYR A 217 -38.07 -26.72 0.15
N GLY A 218 -37.34 -27.61 0.83
CA GLY A 218 -36.88 -28.88 0.30
C GLY A 218 -35.68 -28.84 -0.63
N ASP A 219 -35.13 -27.64 -0.94
CA ASP A 219 -33.95 -27.53 -1.78
C ASP A 219 -32.69 -27.95 -1.00
N ASN A 220 -31.63 -28.30 -1.73
CA ASN A 220 -30.31 -28.49 -1.15
C ASN A 220 -29.69 -27.14 -0.77
N PHE A 221 -29.20 -27.04 0.46
CA PHE A 221 -28.50 -25.87 0.94
C PHE A 221 -27.06 -25.87 0.46
N ASP A 222 -26.67 -24.81 -0.27
CA ASP A 222 -25.26 -24.49 -0.62
C ASP A 222 -25.01 -23.01 -0.37
N ILE A 223 -24.11 -22.71 0.57
CA ILE A 223 -23.78 -21.34 0.98
C ILE A 223 -23.34 -20.47 -0.19
N ASN A 224 -22.66 -21.04 -1.19
CA ASN A 224 -22.20 -20.30 -2.36
C ASN A 224 -23.31 -19.71 -3.21
N ASN A 225 -24.56 -20.17 -3.05
CA ASN A 225 -25.72 -19.56 -3.71
C ASN A 225 -26.19 -18.26 -3.02
N TYR A 226 -25.83 -18.04 -1.75
CA TYR A 226 -26.38 -16.98 -0.92
C TYR A 226 -25.34 -15.95 -0.50
N VAL A 227 -24.09 -16.35 -0.31
CA VAL A 227 -22.98 -15.48 0.13
C VAL A 227 -21.91 -15.40 -0.96
N GLU A 228 -21.40 -14.21 -1.17
CA GLU A 228 -20.19 -13.94 -1.96
C GLU A 228 -19.09 -13.47 -1.01
N ALA A 229 -17.89 -14.04 -1.12
CA ALA A 229 -16.70 -13.55 -0.46
C ALA A 229 -15.77 -12.90 -1.48
N LYS A 230 -15.16 -11.76 -1.09
CA LYS A 230 -14.19 -11.04 -1.92
C LYS A 230 -13.03 -10.62 -1.04
N ASP A 231 -11.86 -10.66 -1.61
CA ASP A 231 -10.63 -10.24 -0.96
C ASP A 231 -9.80 -9.37 -1.90
N ASN A 232 -8.85 -8.61 -1.32
CA ASN A 232 -7.99 -7.72 -2.09
C ASN A 232 -6.92 -8.47 -2.88
N TYR A 233 -6.53 -9.68 -2.43
CA TYR A 233 -5.49 -10.50 -3.05
C TYR A 233 -6.01 -11.83 -3.55
N ASP A 234 -6.78 -12.58 -2.75
CA ASP A 234 -7.37 -13.86 -3.15
C ASP A 234 -8.68 -13.64 -3.94
N MET A 235 -8.67 -14.03 -5.20
CA MET A 235 -9.83 -13.92 -6.08
C MET A 235 -10.99 -14.86 -5.67
N ASN A 236 -10.74 -15.90 -4.88
CA ASN A 236 -11.70 -16.95 -4.56
C ASN A 236 -11.60 -17.44 -3.11
N PRO A 237 -11.90 -16.60 -2.12
CA PRO A 237 -11.91 -17.03 -0.72
C PRO A 237 -12.85 -18.20 -0.49
N VAL A 238 -12.46 -19.13 0.37
CA VAL A 238 -13.23 -20.35 0.65
C VAL A 238 -14.26 -20.08 1.73
N LEU A 239 -15.53 -20.40 1.44
CA LEU A 239 -16.61 -20.36 2.42
C LEU A 239 -16.76 -21.71 3.14
N SER A 240 -16.89 -21.67 4.46
CA SER A 240 -17.24 -22.81 5.30
C SER A 240 -18.41 -22.45 6.23
N VAL A 241 -19.23 -23.46 6.54
CA VAL A 241 -20.44 -23.28 7.37
C VAL A 241 -20.34 -24.17 8.61
N GLU A 242 -20.63 -23.57 9.76
CA GLU A 242 -20.87 -24.25 11.02
C GLU A 242 -22.36 -24.11 11.37
N GLY A 243 -23.03 -25.24 11.58
CA GLY A 243 -24.48 -25.37 11.75
C GLY A 243 -25.10 -26.16 10.60
N GLU A 244 -26.34 -26.59 10.79
CA GLU A 244 -27.13 -27.34 9.81
C GLU A 244 -28.44 -26.61 9.53
N ILE A 245 -28.88 -26.61 8.28
CA ILE A 245 -30.18 -26.08 7.87
C ILE A 245 -31.08 -27.23 7.51
N ASP A 246 -32.19 -27.36 8.24
CA ASP A 246 -33.31 -28.19 7.84
C ASP A 246 -34.22 -27.43 6.86
N THR A 247 -34.02 -27.68 5.57
CA THR A 247 -34.78 -27.02 4.50
C THR A 247 -36.26 -27.43 4.43
N LYS A 248 -36.70 -28.35 5.30
CA LYS A 248 -38.12 -28.73 5.44
C LYS A 248 -38.79 -28.11 6.66
N LYS A 249 -38.09 -27.29 7.41
CA LYS A 249 -38.59 -26.57 8.60
C LYS A 249 -38.96 -25.15 8.24
N LEU A 250 -40.27 -24.86 8.15
CA LEU A 250 -40.78 -23.53 7.78
C LEU A 250 -40.89 -22.53 8.92
N ASP A 251 -40.81 -22.99 10.18
CA ASP A 251 -41.04 -22.14 11.34
C ASP A 251 -39.75 -21.55 11.87
N GLY A 252 -39.70 -20.21 11.98
CA GLY A 252 -38.62 -19.44 12.60
C GLY A 252 -37.38 -19.30 11.72
N THR A 253 -36.28 -18.93 12.36
CA THR A 253 -34.96 -18.80 11.72
C THR A 253 -34.04 -19.89 12.24
N GLN A 254 -33.07 -20.28 11.41
CA GLN A 254 -32.05 -21.25 11.71
C GLN A 254 -30.68 -20.55 11.62
N PRO A 255 -29.98 -20.32 12.75
CA PRO A 255 -28.69 -19.62 12.71
C PRO A 255 -27.59 -20.55 12.17
N ILE A 256 -26.74 -19.98 11.31
CA ILE A 256 -25.48 -20.58 10.85
C ILE A 256 -24.35 -19.59 11.03
N LYS A 257 -23.18 -20.11 11.32
CA LYS A 257 -21.94 -19.33 11.27
C LYS A 257 -21.22 -19.62 9.98
N VAL A 258 -20.90 -18.58 9.23
CA VAL A 258 -20.16 -18.67 7.96
C VAL A 258 -18.79 -18.06 8.16
N THR A 259 -17.76 -18.78 7.77
CA THR A 259 -16.36 -18.31 7.76
C THR A 259 -15.87 -18.26 6.34
N ALA A 260 -15.41 -17.09 5.90
CA ALA A 260 -14.63 -16.91 4.69
C ALA A 260 -13.14 -16.95 5.05
N THR A 261 -12.37 -17.73 4.30
CA THR A 261 -10.91 -17.84 4.49
C THR A 261 -10.23 -17.64 3.15
N ASP A 262 -9.25 -16.74 3.10
CA ASP A 262 -8.41 -16.54 1.91
C ASP A 262 -7.27 -17.56 1.81
N ALA A 263 -6.46 -17.45 0.76
CA ALA A 263 -5.34 -18.36 0.51
C ALA A 263 -4.18 -18.18 1.51
N THR A 264 -4.09 -17.02 2.18
CA THR A 264 -3.04 -16.71 3.18
C THR A 264 -3.48 -17.05 4.60
N GLY A 265 -4.76 -17.36 4.79
CA GLY A 265 -5.33 -17.82 6.05
C GLY A 265 -6.03 -16.74 6.87
N ASN A 266 -6.20 -15.52 6.34
CA ASN A 266 -7.01 -14.50 7.00
C ASN A 266 -8.49 -14.88 6.92
N LYS A 267 -9.27 -14.48 7.93
CA LYS A 267 -10.63 -14.98 8.10
C LYS A 267 -11.59 -13.87 8.50
N THR A 268 -12.80 -13.96 7.93
CA THR A 268 -13.97 -13.22 8.40
C THR A 268 -15.07 -14.19 8.79
N GLU A 269 -15.71 -13.96 9.92
CA GLU A 269 -16.79 -14.78 10.46
C GLU A 269 -18.06 -13.96 10.63
N ASN A 270 -19.17 -14.44 10.06
CA ASN A 270 -20.48 -13.83 10.22
C ASN A 270 -21.51 -14.88 10.63
N THR A 271 -22.48 -14.49 11.45
CA THR A 271 -23.65 -15.31 11.78
C THR A 271 -24.85 -14.80 10.96
N TYR A 272 -25.54 -15.72 10.30
CA TYR A 272 -26.72 -15.42 9.54
C TYR A 272 -27.91 -16.21 10.05
N ASP A 273 -29.06 -15.57 10.12
CA ASP A 273 -30.35 -16.21 10.40
C ASP A 273 -30.99 -16.61 9.07
N VAL A 274 -31.04 -17.90 8.81
CA VAL A 274 -31.60 -18.47 7.59
C VAL A 274 -33.08 -18.75 7.78
N THR A 275 -33.91 -18.27 6.87
CA THR A 275 -35.36 -18.58 6.80
C THR A 275 -35.62 -19.58 5.70
N VAL A 276 -36.45 -20.57 5.97
CA VAL A 276 -36.96 -21.48 4.94
C VAL A 276 -38.37 -21.05 4.59
N ALA A 277 -38.63 -20.86 3.30
CA ALA A 277 -39.94 -20.48 2.79
C ALA A 277 -40.22 -21.20 1.48
N ASP A 278 -41.47 -21.36 1.19
CA ASP A 278 -41.92 -21.80 -0.13
C ASP A 278 -41.93 -20.59 -1.08
N ILE A 279 -40.95 -20.55 -1.98
CA ILE A 279 -40.77 -19.47 -2.97
C ILE A 279 -40.80 -20.02 -4.40
N ALA A 280 -41.00 -21.33 -4.55
CA ALA A 280 -41.12 -21.98 -5.86
C ALA A 280 -42.58 -21.96 -6.33
N ALA A 281 -42.79 -21.67 -7.60
CA ALA A 281 -44.10 -21.82 -8.20
C ALA A 281 -44.36 -23.29 -8.58
N PRO A 282 -45.61 -23.77 -8.54
CA PRO A 282 -45.97 -25.09 -9.02
C PRO A 282 -45.55 -25.33 -10.47
N SER A 283 -45.30 -26.56 -10.82
CA SER A 283 -45.00 -26.96 -12.21
C SER A 283 -46.24 -27.54 -12.91
N ILE A 284 -46.77 -26.87 -13.95
CA ILE A 284 -47.89 -27.35 -14.75
C ILE A 284 -47.37 -28.20 -15.90
N THR A 285 -47.83 -29.43 -15.98
CA THR A 285 -47.59 -30.32 -17.13
C THR A 285 -48.89 -30.50 -17.92
N LEU A 286 -48.85 -30.13 -19.19
CA LEU A 286 -49.95 -30.36 -20.14
C LEU A 286 -49.70 -31.64 -20.91
N LYS A 287 -50.79 -32.35 -21.32
CA LYS A 287 -50.71 -33.54 -22.20
C LYS A 287 -50.23 -33.14 -23.61
N SER A 288 -50.64 -31.96 -24.09
CA SER A 288 -50.14 -31.37 -25.33
C SER A 288 -50.20 -29.87 -25.33
N THR A 289 -49.21 -29.24 -25.97
CA THR A 289 -49.14 -27.78 -26.20
C THR A 289 -49.78 -27.39 -27.55
N ASP A 290 -49.99 -28.37 -28.47
CA ASP A 290 -50.63 -28.19 -29.75
C ASP A 290 -51.78 -29.25 -29.93
N ILE A 291 -52.99 -28.80 -30.00
CA ILE A 291 -54.21 -29.64 -30.01
C ILE A 291 -54.95 -29.38 -31.31
N ASN A 292 -55.29 -30.47 -32.00
CA ASN A 292 -56.15 -30.40 -33.19
C ASN A 292 -57.55 -30.89 -32.85
N VAL A 293 -58.56 -30.12 -33.16
CA VAL A 293 -59.99 -30.42 -32.95
C VAL A 293 -60.71 -30.31 -34.28
N LYS A 294 -61.54 -31.33 -34.63
CA LYS A 294 -62.34 -31.25 -35.82
C LYS A 294 -63.47 -30.25 -35.61
N ASN A 295 -63.86 -29.57 -36.71
CA ASN A 295 -64.94 -28.62 -36.65
C ASN A 295 -66.28 -29.34 -36.20
N GLY A 296 -66.86 -28.79 -35.12
CA GLY A 296 -68.06 -29.33 -34.50
C GLY A 296 -67.83 -30.35 -33.36
N ASP A 297 -66.61 -30.82 -33.16
CA ASP A 297 -66.34 -31.73 -32.06
C ASP A 297 -66.32 -30.98 -30.68
N SER A 298 -66.56 -31.70 -29.60
CA SER A 298 -66.47 -31.15 -28.26
C SER A 298 -64.98 -31.02 -27.84
N PHE A 299 -64.64 -29.94 -27.18
CA PHE A 299 -63.32 -29.72 -26.59
C PHE A 299 -63.46 -29.35 -25.13
N ASP A 300 -62.74 -30.08 -24.26
CA ASP A 300 -62.64 -29.77 -22.86
C ASP A 300 -61.15 -29.43 -22.53
N ALA A 301 -60.90 -28.16 -22.27
CA ALA A 301 -59.57 -27.67 -21.99
C ALA A 301 -58.97 -28.25 -20.66
N LYS A 302 -59.81 -28.56 -19.66
CA LYS A 302 -59.37 -29.19 -18.43
C LYS A 302 -58.82 -30.60 -18.64
N SER A 303 -59.30 -31.30 -19.59
CA SER A 303 -58.86 -32.67 -19.92
C SER A 303 -57.43 -32.72 -20.44
N ASN A 304 -56.86 -31.59 -20.88
CA ASN A 304 -55.49 -31.46 -21.36
C ASN A 304 -54.43 -31.28 -20.17
N ILE A 305 -54.90 -31.08 -18.94
CA ILE A 305 -54.00 -31.02 -17.79
C ILE A 305 -53.51 -32.44 -17.47
N ALA A 306 -52.20 -32.68 -17.45
CA ALA A 306 -51.65 -33.93 -17.00
C ALA A 306 -51.43 -33.89 -15.46
N SER A 307 -50.79 -32.83 -14.97
CA SER A 307 -50.58 -32.60 -13.54
C SER A 307 -50.17 -31.15 -13.26
N ALA A 308 -50.37 -30.71 -12.04
CA ALA A 308 -49.68 -29.53 -11.46
C ALA A 308 -49.15 -29.91 -10.09
N ILE A 309 -47.85 -29.85 -9.93
CA ILE A 309 -47.16 -30.32 -8.74
C ILE A 309 -46.33 -29.19 -8.16
N ASP A 310 -46.41 -29.03 -6.86
CA ASP A 310 -45.68 -28.11 -6.07
C ASP A 310 -44.73 -28.83 -5.09
N ASN A 311 -43.62 -28.21 -4.70
CA ASN A 311 -42.61 -28.81 -3.81
C ASN A 311 -43.11 -28.94 -2.35
N LEU A 312 -43.95 -28.01 -1.87
CA LEU A 312 -44.53 -28.03 -0.52
C LEU A 312 -45.98 -28.55 -0.53
N ASP A 313 -46.82 -28.02 -1.41
CA ASP A 313 -48.26 -28.32 -1.45
C ASP A 313 -48.57 -29.68 -2.11
N GLY A 314 -47.61 -30.27 -2.82
CA GLY A 314 -47.78 -31.52 -3.54
C GLY A 314 -48.64 -31.37 -4.78
N ASP A 315 -49.69 -32.23 -4.93
CA ASP A 315 -50.59 -32.20 -6.08
C ASP A 315 -51.62 -31.07 -5.96
N VAL A 316 -51.43 -30.02 -6.75
CA VAL A 316 -52.33 -28.86 -6.88
C VAL A 316 -53.12 -28.87 -8.21
N THR A 317 -53.17 -29.98 -8.90
CA THR A 317 -53.83 -30.13 -10.22
C THR A 317 -55.28 -29.64 -10.20
N SER A 318 -56.03 -29.89 -9.09
CA SER A 318 -57.39 -29.43 -8.91
C SER A 318 -57.56 -27.91 -8.83
N LYS A 319 -56.49 -27.19 -8.46
CA LYS A 319 -56.47 -25.72 -8.36
C LYS A 319 -56.17 -25.01 -9.68
N VAL A 320 -55.90 -25.77 -10.78
CA VAL A 320 -55.60 -25.16 -12.07
C VAL A 320 -56.83 -24.45 -12.63
N ASN A 321 -56.70 -23.15 -12.83
CA ASN A 321 -57.66 -22.32 -13.53
C ASN A 321 -57.39 -22.34 -15.03
N VAL A 322 -58.45 -22.48 -15.81
CA VAL A 322 -58.37 -22.48 -17.29
C VAL A 322 -59.07 -21.24 -17.82
N SER A 323 -58.41 -20.49 -18.68
CA SER A 323 -58.95 -19.31 -19.34
C SER A 323 -58.72 -19.36 -20.86
N GLY A 324 -59.51 -18.62 -21.58
CA GLY A 324 -59.60 -18.72 -23.06
C GLY A 324 -60.75 -19.53 -23.47
N SER A 325 -61.35 -19.25 -24.66
CA SER A 325 -62.47 -19.95 -25.23
C SER A 325 -62.11 -20.50 -26.62
N VAL A 326 -62.53 -21.73 -26.88
CA VAL A 326 -62.35 -22.36 -28.17
C VAL A 326 -63.76 -22.50 -28.82
N ASN A 327 -63.96 -21.82 -29.94
CA ASN A 327 -65.19 -22.01 -30.72
C ASN A 327 -64.97 -23.15 -31.71
N THR A 328 -65.41 -24.34 -31.32
CA THR A 328 -65.20 -25.53 -32.12
C THR A 328 -66.11 -25.58 -33.40
N SER A 329 -67.08 -24.66 -33.51
CA SER A 329 -67.89 -24.52 -34.73
C SER A 329 -67.30 -23.60 -35.78
N LYS A 330 -66.10 -23.01 -35.50
CA LYS A 330 -65.42 -22.09 -36.42
C LYS A 330 -63.95 -22.48 -36.56
N ALA A 331 -63.57 -22.80 -37.80
CA ALA A 331 -62.16 -23.06 -38.11
C ALA A 331 -61.30 -21.87 -37.72
N GLY A 332 -60.14 -22.14 -37.07
CA GLY A 332 -59.23 -21.11 -36.59
C GLY A 332 -58.27 -21.62 -35.54
N SER A 333 -57.38 -20.71 -35.06
CA SER A 333 -56.41 -20.96 -33.99
C SER A 333 -56.86 -20.24 -32.74
N TYR A 334 -56.94 -20.94 -31.67
CA TYR A 334 -57.31 -20.45 -30.32
C TYR A 334 -56.21 -20.74 -29.32
N THR A 335 -56.10 -19.92 -28.28
CA THR A 335 -55.17 -20.15 -27.18
C THR A 335 -55.95 -20.41 -25.90
N VAL A 336 -55.55 -21.44 -25.16
CA VAL A 336 -56.03 -21.74 -23.82
C VAL A 336 -54.88 -21.57 -22.85
N ASN A 337 -55.13 -20.80 -21.78
CA ASN A 337 -54.16 -20.54 -20.73
C ASN A 337 -54.54 -21.29 -19.46
N TYR A 338 -53.53 -21.82 -18.80
CA TYR A 338 -53.62 -22.55 -17.54
C TYR A 338 -52.82 -21.81 -16.48
N THR A 339 -53.43 -21.55 -15.34
CA THR A 339 -52.77 -20.82 -14.22
C THR A 339 -53.06 -21.60 -12.94
N VAL A 340 -52.04 -21.81 -12.13
CA VAL A 340 -52.16 -22.38 -10.79
C VAL A 340 -51.37 -21.56 -9.79
N THR A 341 -51.94 -21.37 -8.63
CA THR A 341 -51.29 -20.69 -7.49
C THR A 341 -51.27 -21.66 -6.30
N ASP A 342 -50.11 -21.80 -5.66
CA ASP A 342 -49.96 -22.57 -4.43
C ASP A 342 -50.57 -21.84 -3.21
N ASN A 343 -50.37 -22.38 -2.00
CA ASN A 343 -50.83 -21.76 -0.77
C ASN A 343 -49.90 -20.62 -0.31
N ALA A 344 -48.66 -20.58 -0.76
CA ALA A 344 -47.71 -19.51 -0.49
C ALA A 344 -47.92 -18.28 -1.38
N GLY A 345 -48.67 -18.43 -2.48
CA GLY A 345 -48.97 -17.36 -3.43
C GLY A 345 -48.11 -17.37 -4.69
N ASN A 346 -47.24 -18.37 -4.87
CA ASN A 346 -46.43 -18.48 -6.08
C ASN A 346 -47.30 -19.02 -7.22
N THR A 347 -47.14 -18.45 -8.43
CA THR A 347 -48.05 -18.73 -9.55
C THR A 347 -47.31 -19.22 -10.76
N ALA A 348 -47.78 -20.32 -11.35
CA ALA A 348 -47.31 -20.83 -12.63
C ALA A 348 -48.33 -20.64 -13.73
N ASN A 349 -47.86 -20.47 -14.95
CA ASN A 349 -48.67 -20.35 -16.16
C ASN A 349 -48.18 -21.30 -17.24
N ALA A 350 -49.14 -21.89 -17.97
CA ALA A 350 -48.89 -22.65 -19.19
C ALA A 350 -49.93 -22.29 -20.24
N SER A 351 -49.64 -22.57 -21.50
CA SER A 351 -50.63 -22.36 -22.59
C SER A 351 -50.58 -23.47 -23.60
N ALA A 352 -51.73 -23.73 -24.22
CA ALA A 352 -51.85 -24.62 -25.38
C ALA A 352 -52.54 -23.91 -26.54
N LYS A 353 -52.03 -24.16 -27.72
CA LYS A 353 -52.64 -23.77 -28.99
C LYS A 353 -53.65 -24.83 -29.42
N VAL A 354 -54.91 -24.43 -29.73
CA VAL A 354 -55.96 -25.32 -30.24
C VAL A 354 -56.26 -24.88 -31.65
N THR A 355 -56.11 -25.80 -32.62
CA THR A 355 -56.44 -25.59 -34.02
C THR A 355 -57.71 -26.32 -34.33
N VAL A 356 -58.73 -25.58 -34.70
CA VAL A 356 -60.02 -26.13 -35.17
C VAL A 356 -60.02 -26.18 -36.72
N ALA A 357 -60.18 -27.36 -37.33
CA ALA A 357 -60.10 -27.54 -38.76
C ALA A 357 -61.18 -28.53 -39.27
#